data_9d6593b19ef0d4959a41527a7c7e69fb
#
_entry.id   9d6593b19ef0d4959a41527a7c7e69fb
#
_cell.length_a   1.000
_cell.length_b   1.000
_cell.length_c   1.000
_cell.angle_alpha   90.00
_cell.angle_beta   90.00
_cell.angle_gamma   90.00
#
_symmetry.space_group_name_H-M   'P 1'
#
loop_
_entity.id
_entity.type
_entity.pdbx_description
1 polymer ?
#
loop_
_entity_poly.entity_id
_entity_poly.type
_entity_poly.pdbx_seq_one_letter_code
_entity_poly.pdbx_strand_id
1 'polypeptide(L)'
;MSKLRPLLDRNRAFAATGVHTGLDLMPRLQVFLLTCLDPRVDPAAFLGVELADAPVIRNAGGRVTEAVINDIAFIGYLARTMKPDGPLFEVAVIHHTGCGTGFLADAAFRSGFAARTGLDETELAAEAVIDPAATVRADVARLLSSPVLLPEISVSGHVYDLQTGLVTTVVEPSEVWA
;
A
#
# COMPACT_ATOMS: atom_id res chain seq x y z
N MET A 1 -26.51 17.80 -6.89
CA MET A 1 -26.19 17.52 -5.46
C MET A 1 -24.83 16.84 -5.37
N SER A 2 -24.00 17.15 -4.35
CA SER A 2 -22.70 16.50 -4.16
C SER A 2 -22.88 15.05 -3.75
N LYS A 3 -22.18 14.13 -4.43
CA LYS A 3 -22.13 12.70 -4.07
C LYS A 3 -21.40 12.45 -2.74
N LEU A 4 -20.62 13.43 -2.26
CA LEU A 4 -19.89 13.36 -0.99
C LEU A 4 -20.81 13.57 0.24
N ARG A 5 -22.01 14.15 0.07
CA ARG A 5 -22.86 14.53 1.19
C ARG A 5 -23.12 13.43 2.22
N PRO A 6 -23.43 12.18 1.83
CA PRO A 6 -23.63 11.09 2.80
C PRO A 6 -22.37 10.79 3.63
N LEU A 7 -21.18 10.98 3.04
CA LEU A 7 -19.92 10.77 3.76
C LEU A 7 -19.64 11.91 4.75
N LEU A 8 -20.00 13.14 4.41
CA LEU A 8 -19.90 14.27 5.34
C LEU A 8 -20.85 14.13 6.54
N ASP A 9 -22.03 13.52 6.34
CA ASP A 9 -22.95 13.21 7.43
C ASP A 9 -22.34 12.16 8.39
N ARG A 10 -21.70 11.10 7.85
CA ARG A 10 -20.95 10.12 8.65
C ARG A 10 -19.75 10.77 9.37
N ASN A 11 -19.05 11.69 8.71
CA ASN A 11 -17.91 12.40 9.30
C ASN A 11 -18.35 13.25 10.52
N ARG A 12 -19.51 13.88 10.48
CA ARG A 12 -20.05 14.61 11.65
C ARG A 12 -20.30 13.68 12.85
N ALA A 13 -20.84 12.49 12.59
CA ALA A 13 -21.02 11.48 13.63
C ALA A 13 -19.68 10.99 14.20
N PHE A 14 -18.69 10.72 13.32
CA PHE A 14 -17.33 10.37 13.72
C PHE A 14 -16.67 11.45 14.57
N ALA A 15 -16.74 12.72 14.15
CA ALA A 15 -16.16 13.84 14.88
C ALA A 15 -16.75 13.98 16.31
N ALA A 16 -18.03 13.68 16.47
CA ALA A 16 -18.71 13.72 17.76
C ALA A 16 -18.22 12.65 18.76
N THR A 17 -17.55 11.59 18.29
CA THR A 17 -16.97 10.55 19.17
C THR A 17 -15.70 11.02 19.89
N GLY A 18 -14.98 12.01 19.36
CA GLY A 18 -13.70 12.48 19.91
C GLY A 18 -12.51 11.54 19.72
N VAL A 19 -12.66 10.38 19.11
CA VAL A 19 -11.59 9.37 18.95
C VAL A 19 -10.39 9.85 18.11
N HIS A 20 -10.56 10.94 17.36
CA HIS A 20 -9.53 11.55 16.52
C HIS A 20 -8.62 12.53 17.29
N THR A 21 -8.90 12.79 18.57
CA THR A 21 -8.15 13.77 19.37
C THR A 21 -7.02 13.13 20.16
N GLY A 22 -5.91 13.87 20.34
CA GLY A 22 -4.77 13.41 21.15
C GLY A 22 -3.97 12.27 20.52
N LEU A 23 -4.09 12.07 19.21
CA LEU A 23 -3.29 11.07 18.49
C LEU A 23 -1.88 11.61 18.21
N ASP A 24 -0.88 10.78 18.43
CA ASP A 24 0.50 11.11 18.11
C ASP A 24 0.75 11.05 16.60
N LEU A 25 1.74 11.83 16.12
CA LEU A 25 2.21 11.76 14.75
C LEU A 25 2.90 10.43 14.46
N MET A 26 3.64 9.91 15.46
CA MET A 26 4.33 8.63 15.29
C MET A 26 3.34 7.46 15.40
N PRO A 27 3.39 6.51 14.45
CA PRO A 27 2.50 5.36 14.46
C PRO A 27 2.67 4.51 15.72
N ARG A 28 1.58 3.92 16.21
CA ARG A 28 1.61 2.99 17.35
C ARG A 28 2.25 1.66 16.98
N LEU A 29 2.05 1.21 15.75
CA LEU A 29 2.66 0.00 15.20
C LEU A 29 3.87 0.36 14.33
N GLN A 30 4.87 -0.51 14.34
CA GLN A 30 6.06 -0.36 13.51
C GLN A 30 5.86 -1.03 12.16
N VAL A 31 4.77 -0.67 11.48
CA VAL A 31 4.37 -1.21 10.17
C VAL A 31 3.94 -0.07 9.27
N PHE A 32 4.34 -0.14 8.02
CA PHE A 32 3.88 0.70 6.92
C PHE A 32 3.14 -0.18 5.92
N LEU A 33 1.90 0.12 5.60
CA LEU A 33 1.08 -0.71 4.71
C LEU A 33 1.01 -0.13 3.31
N LEU A 34 1.29 -0.95 2.30
CA LEU A 34 1.02 -0.66 0.90
C LEU A 34 0.01 -1.67 0.36
N THR A 35 -1.12 -1.21 -0.14
CA THR A 35 -2.14 -2.08 -0.74
C THR A 35 -2.92 -1.41 -1.86
N CYS A 36 -3.87 -2.16 -2.45
CA CYS A 36 -4.68 -1.67 -3.57
C CYS A 36 -5.71 -0.61 -3.14
N LEU A 37 -6.03 0.30 -4.07
CA LEU A 37 -7.13 1.26 -3.94
C LEU A 37 -8.53 0.62 -4.11
N ASP A 38 -8.61 -0.66 -4.42
CA ASP A 38 -9.86 -1.41 -4.57
C ASP A 38 -10.73 -1.22 -3.31
N PRO A 39 -12.01 -0.81 -3.42
CA PRO A 39 -12.86 -0.55 -2.27
C PRO A 39 -13.14 -1.78 -1.40
N ARG A 40 -12.86 -3.00 -1.89
CA ARG A 40 -12.98 -4.25 -1.13
C ARG A 40 -11.76 -4.55 -0.27
N VAL A 41 -10.67 -3.76 -0.44
CA VAL A 41 -9.36 -3.98 0.19
C VAL A 41 -9.01 -2.79 1.07
N ASP A 42 -9.72 -2.65 2.18
CA ASP A 42 -9.47 -1.58 3.15
C ASP A 42 -8.79 -2.17 4.40
N PRO A 43 -7.54 -1.79 4.73
CA PRO A 43 -6.82 -2.31 5.89
C PRO A 43 -7.55 -2.12 7.22
N ALA A 44 -8.33 -1.05 7.37
CA ALA A 44 -9.16 -0.86 8.54
C ALA A 44 -10.22 -1.97 8.68
N ALA A 45 -10.72 -2.51 7.54
CA ALA A 45 -11.72 -3.57 7.55
C ALA A 45 -11.11 -4.96 7.72
N PHE A 46 -10.05 -5.31 6.93
CA PHE A 46 -9.58 -6.70 6.90
C PHE A 46 -8.40 -6.99 7.83
N LEU A 47 -7.68 -5.96 8.32
CA LEU A 47 -6.63 -6.09 9.34
C LEU A 47 -7.00 -5.44 10.68
N GLY A 48 -8.11 -4.72 10.74
CA GLY A 48 -8.51 -4.01 11.95
C GLY A 48 -7.61 -2.80 12.28
N VAL A 49 -6.98 -2.21 11.26
CA VAL A 49 -6.11 -1.04 11.45
C VAL A 49 -6.93 0.16 11.94
N GLU A 50 -6.54 0.71 13.07
CA GLU A 50 -7.16 1.87 13.68
C GLU A 50 -6.40 3.17 13.37
N LEU A 51 -6.98 4.30 13.76
CA LEU A 51 -6.33 5.60 13.65
C LEU A 51 -4.99 5.62 14.41
N ALA A 52 -3.96 6.16 13.78
CA ALA A 52 -2.59 6.23 14.29
C ALA A 52 -1.87 4.88 14.49
N ASP A 53 -2.39 3.77 13.98
CA ASP A 53 -1.69 2.49 14.01
C ASP A 53 -0.52 2.46 13.05
N ALA A 54 -0.76 2.78 11.79
CA ALA A 54 0.22 2.64 10.72
C ALA A 54 -0.03 3.65 9.58
N PRO A 55 1.02 4.13 8.90
CA PRO A 55 0.86 4.78 7.61
C PRO A 55 0.31 3.78 6.58
N VAL A 56 -0.61 4.23 5.73
CA VAL A 56 -1.23 3.40 4.69
C VAL A 56 -1.17 4.12 3.35
N ILE A 57 -0.51 3.53 2.36
CA ILE A 57 -0.61 3.92 0.96
C ILE A 57 -1.55 2.97 0.22
N ARG A 58 -2.41 3.52 -0.62
CA ARG A 58 -3.27 2.76 -1.52
C ARG A 58 -3.18 3.33 -2.92
N ASN A 59 -2.77 2.50 -3.88
CA ASN A 59 -2.71 2.85 -5.30
C ASN A 59 -3.29 1.73 -6.18
N ALA A 60 -3.33 1.95 -7.49
CA ALA A 60 -3.79 0.93 -8.42
C ALA A 60 -2.89 -0.32 -8.35
N GLY A 61 -3.47 -1.44 -7.94
CA GLY A 61 -2.75 -2.71 -7.80
C GLY A 61 -1.97 -2.90 -6.49
N GLY A 62 -1.81 -1.86 -5.67
CA GLY A 62 -0.92 -1.92 -4.50
C GLY A 62 0.56 -1.97 -4.90
N ARG A 63 0.90 -1.42 -6.09
CA ARG A 63 2.22 -1.56 -6.72
C ARG A 63 3.26 -0.62 -6.11
N VAL A 64 4.49 -1.12 -6.04
CA VAL A 64 5.66 -0.32 -5.66
C VAL A 64 6.10 0.53 -6.84
N THR A 65 5.70 1.79 -6.82
CA THR A 65 6.12 2.83 -7.77
C THR A 65 7.25 3.67 -7.19
N GLU A 66 7.89 4.50 -8.01
CA GLU A 66 8.90 5.46 -7.53
C GLU A 66 8.31 6.44 -6.50
N ALA A 67 7.07 6.89 -6.70
CA ALA A 67 6.38 7.72 -5.72
C ALA A 67 6.22 7.02 -4.36
N VAL A 68 5.84 5.75 -4.36
CA VAL A 68 5.74 4.95 -3.12
C VAL A 68 7.09 4.80 -2.43
N ILE A 69 8.17 4.55 -3.19
CA ILE A 69 9.53 4.48 -2.62
C ILE A 69 9.91 5.81 -1.95
N ASN A 70 9.61 6.93 -2.58
CA ASN A 70 9.89 8.26 -2.04
C ASN A 70 9.07 8.54 -0.77
N ASP A 71 7.80 8.12 -0.72
CA ASP A 71 6.96 8.27 0.47
C ASP A 71 7.49 7.42 1.65
N ILE A 72 7.92 6.18 1.38
CA ILE A 72 8.55 5.31 2.40
C ILE A 72 9.86 5.93 2.90
N ALA A 73 10.70 6.42 1.99
CA ALA A 73 11.96 7.10 2.34
C ALA A 73 11.70 8.34 3.21
N PHE A 74 10.69 9.14 2.88
CA PHE A 74 10.29 10.30 3.68
C PHE A 74 9.88 9.91 5.10
N ILE A 75 9.03 8.89 5.25
CA ILE A 75 8.59 8.41 6.57
C ILE A 75 9.77 7.82 7.36
N GLY A 76 10.66 7.08 6.70
CA GLY A 76 11.89 6.57 7.33
C GLY A 76 12.80 7.69 7.84
N TYR A 77 13.01 8.72 7.02
CA TYR A 77 13.78 9.90 7.41
C TYR A 77 13.14 10.67 8.58
N LEU A 78 11.80 10.85 8.54
CA LEU A 78 11.05 11.49 9.61
C LEU A 78 11.17 10.71 10.91
N ALA A 79 10.97 9.39 10.88
CA ALA A 79 11.07 8.51 12.04
C ALA A 79 12.49 8.58 12.66
N ARG A 80 13.54 8.53 11.84
CA ARG A 80 14.94 8.62 12.29
C ARG A 80 15.26 10.01 12.86
N THR A 81 14.67 11.07 12.30
CA THR A 81 14.84 12.44 12.80
C THR A 81 14.19 12.63 14.17
N MET A 82 13.00 12.09 14.38
CA MET A 82 12.25 12.22 15.63
C MET A 82 12.76 11.29 16.73
N LYS A 83 13.26 10.10 16.36
CA LYS A 83 13.82 9.09 17.26
C LYS A 83 15.10 8.50 16.66
N PRO A 84 16.27 9.15 16.83
CA PRO A 84 17.53 8.73 16.19
C PRO A 84 17.92 7.28 16.46
N ASP A 85 17.71 6.80 17.69
CA ASP A 85 18.03 5.43 18.12
C ASP A 85 16.80 4.51 18.17
N GLY A 86 15.65 4.98 17.66
CA GLY A 86 14.42 4.20 17.63
C GLY A 86 14.43 3.17 16.51
N PRO A 87 13.67 2.06 16.67
CA PRO A 87 13.50 1.11 15.58
C PRO A 87 12.76 1.78 14.41
N LEU A 88 13.08 1.34 13.19
CA LEU A 88 12.30 1.66 12.02
C LEU A 88 11.11 0.69 11.91
N PHE A 89 10.51 0.62 10.77
CA PHE A 89 9.28 -0.12 10.53
C PHE A 89 9.46 -1.19 9.45
N GLU A 90 8.55 -2.14 9.44
CA GLU A 90 8.36 -3.09 8.37
C GLU A 90 7.42 -2.50 7.31
N VAL A 91 7.79 -2.56 6.04
CA VAL A 91 6.89 -2.28 4.92
C VAL A 91 6.20 -3.57 4.49
N ALA A 92 4.92 -3.69 4.77
CA ALA A 92 4.10 -4.81 4.34
C ALA A 92 3.41 -4.48 3.00
N VAL A 93 3.85 -5.11 1.92
CA VAL A 93 3.23 -5.01 0.59
C VAL A 93 2.13 -6.06 0.48
N ILE A 94 0.88 -5.63 0.28
CA ILE A 94 -0.28 -6.53 0.28
C ILE A 94 -1.01 -6.42 -1.06
N HIS A 95 -0.84 -7.42 -1.92
CA HIS A 95 -1.65 -7.58 -3.12
C HIS A 95 -2.90 -8.41 -2.82
N HIS A 96 -3.84 -8.49 -3.78
CA HIS A 96 -5.06 -9.25 -3.56
C HIS A 96 -5.53 -10.00 -4.80
N THR A 97 -6.30 -11.06 -4.60
CA THR A 97 -6.94 -11.80 -5.69
C THR A 97 -8.02 -10.96 -6.37
N GLY A 98 -8.21 -11.15 -7.67
CA GLY A 98 -9.25 -10.44 -8.43
C GLY A 98 -9.06 -8.92 -8.52
N CYS A 99 -7.81 -8.47 -8.59
CA CYS A 99 -7.45 -7.06 -8.71
C CYS A 99 -7.91 -6.47 -10.06
N GLY A 100 -8.47 -5.25 -10.01
CA GLY A 100 -8.94 -4.54 -11.21
C GLY A 100 -7.82 -4.21 -12.21
N THR A 101 -6.56 -4.05 -11.75
CA THR A 101 -5.43 -3.85 -12.68
C THR A 101 -5.15 -5.08 -13.54
N GLY A 102 -5.70 -6.25 -13.23
CA GLY A 102 -5.66 -7.43 -14.08
C GLY A 102 -6.20 -7.18 -15.49
N PHE A 103 -7.13 -6.22 -15.68
CA PHE A 103 -7.59 -5.81 -17.01
C PHE A 103 -6.46 -5.27 -17.91
N LEU A 104 -5.36 -4.78 -17.35
CA LEU A 104 -4.19 -4.33 -18.13
C LEU A 104 -3.48 -5.48 -18.87
N ALA A 105 -3.72 -6.73 -18.50
CA ALA A 105 -3.23 -7.88 -19.25
C ALA A 105 -3.98 -8.09 -20.57
N ASP A 106 -5.24 -7.65 -20.68
CA ASP A 106 -5.98 -7.67 -21.95
C ASP A 106 -5.46 -6.59 -22.90
N ALA A 107 -5.05 -7.02 -24.10
CA ALA A 107 -4.43 -6.12 -25.07
C ALA A 107 -5.39 -5.02 -25.56
N ALA A 108 -6.67 -5.34 -25.78
CA ALA A 108 -7.63 -4.36 -26.28
C ALA A 108 -7.96 -3.30 -25.22
N PHE A 109 -8.13 -3.72 -23.95
CA PHE A 109 -8.32 -2.79 -22.84
C PHE A 109 -7.08 -1.89 -22.67
N ARG A 110 -5.88 -2.48 -22.67
CA ARG A 110 -4.62 -1.77 -22.48
C ARG A 110 -4.37 -0.74 -23.58
N SER A 111 -4.51 -1.13 -24.87
CA SER A 111 -4.35 -0.21 -26.00
C SER A 111 -5.37 0.93 -25.96
N GLY A 112 -6.63 0.66 -25.62
CA GLY A 112 -7.65 1.68 -25.46
C GLY A 112 -7.31 2.68 -24.31
N PHE A 113 -6.77 2.17 -23.20
CA PHE A 113 -6.35 3.00 -22.09
C PHE A 113 -5.10 3.83 -22.44
N ALA A 114 -4.10 3.22 -23.08
CA ALA A 114 -2.89 3.89 -23.54
C ALA A 114 -3.21 5.02 -24.53
N ALA A 115 -4.07 4.77 -25.51
CA ALA A 115 -4.50 5.79 -26.48
C ALA A 115 -5.19 7.00 -25.83
N ARG A 116 -5.90 6.77 -24.72
CA ARG A 116 -6.60 7.82 -23.98
C ARG A 116 -5.66 8.63 -23.06
N THR A 117 -4.64 8.00 -22.51
CA THR A 117 -3.78 8.57 -21.45
C THR A 117 -2.41 9.01 -21.94
N GLY A 118 -1.95 8.50 -23.08
CA GLY A 118 -0.60 8.68 -23.58
C GLY A 118 0.47 7.86 -22.83
N LEU A 119 0.05 6.90 -22.00
CA LEU A 119 0.98 6.03 -21.26
C LEU A 119 1.51 4.90 -22.17
N ASP A 120 2.70 4.41 -21.87
CA ASP A 120 3.33 3.31 -22.60
C ASP A 120 2.62 1.98 -22.33
N GLU A 121 2.32 1.21 -23.39
CA GLU A 121 1.62 -0.07 -23.26
C GLU A 121 2.44 -1.14 -22.54
N THR A 122 3.76 -1.10 -22.65
CA THR A 122 4.65 -2.05 -21.97
C THR A 122 4.68 -1.79 -20.48
N GLU A 123 4.75 -0.52 -20.08
CA GLU A 123 4.67 -0.11 -18.68
C GLU A 123 3.31 -0.49 -18.07
N LEU A 124 2.23 -0.22 -18.80
CA LEU A 124 0.88 -0.61 -18.39
C LEU A 124 0.73 -2.11 -18.22
N ALA A 125 1.31 -2.93 -19.12
CA ALA A 125 1.27 -4.38 -19.01
C ALA A 125 2.00 -4.87 -17.74
N ALA A 126 3.10 -4.23 -17.37
CA ALA A 126 3.88 -4.55 -16.17
C ALA A 126 3.13 -4.25 -14.85
N GLU A 127 2.14 -3.33 -14.91
CA GLU A 127 1.32 -3.00 -13.74
C GLU A 127 0.17 -3.99 -13.48
N ALA A 128 -0.08 -4.95 -14.41
CA ALA A 128 -1.16 -5.92 -14.27
C ALA A 128 -0.91 -6.90 -13.10
N VAL A 129 -1.85 -6.97 -12.16
CA VAL A 129 -1.84 -7.97 -11.08
C VAL A 129 -2.75 -9.14 -11.48
N ILE A 130 -2.16 -10.13 -12.16
CA ILE A 130 -2.83 -11.38 -12.56
C ILE A 130 -2.51 -12.48 -11.55
N ASP A 131 -1.24 -12.61 -11.18
CA ASP A 131 -0.75 -13.46 -10.11
C ASP A 131 -0.26 -12.57 -8.97
N PRO A 132 -1.08 -12.35 -7.93
CA PRO A 132 -0.72 -11.47 -6.84
C PRO A 132 0.51 -11.96 -6.07
N ALA A 133 0.78 -13.28 -6.02
CA ALA A 133 1.96 -13.81 -5.36
C ALA A 133 3.23 -13.49 -6.16
N ALA A 134 3.19 -13.58 -7.49
CA ALA A 134 4.32 -13.22 -8.34
C ALA A 134 4.59 -11.70 -8.31
N THR A 135 3.54 -10.88 -8.42
CA THR A 135 3.71 -9.42 -8.44
C THR A 135 4.16 -8.87 -7.10
N VAL A 136 3.68 -9.40 -5.96
CA VAL A 136 4.15 -8.97 -4.64
C VAL A 136 5.63 -9.32 -4.41
N ARG A 137 6.11 -10.48 -4.91
CA ARG A 137 7.54 -10.83 -4.85
C ARG A 137 8.41 -9.83 -5.63
N ALA A 138 7.97 -9.44 -6.82
CA ALA A 138 8.68 -8.46 -7.64
C ALA A 138 8.73 -7.08 -6.96
N ASP A 139 7.63 -6.65 -6.35
CA ASP A 139 7.52 -5.37 -5.67
C ASP A 139 8.35 -5.34 -4.37
N VAL A 140 8.37 -6.44 -3.60
CA VAL A 140 9.27 -6.58 -2.44
C VAL A 140 10.73 -6.51 -2.88
N ALA A 141 11.12 -7.23 -3.93
CA ALA A 141 12.49 -7.19 -4.46
C ALA A 141 12.89 -5.77 -4.90
N ARG A 142 11.95 -5.01 -5.49
CA ARG A 142 12.18 -3.60 -5.87
C ARG A 142 12.45 -2.72 -4.66
N LEU A 143 11.73 -2.89 -3.55
CA LEU A 143 11.99 -2.16 -2.30
C LEU A 143 13.33 -2.55 -1.69
N LEU A 144 13.62 -3.85 -1.58
CA LEU A 144 14.86 -4.35 -0.99
C LEU A 144 16.11 -3.88 -1.75
N SER A 145 16.02 -3.65 -3.07
CA SER A 145 17.11 -3.14 -3.90
C SER A 145 17.18 -1.62 -3.97
N SER A 146 16.28 -0.90 -3.29
CA SER A 146 16.21 0.56 -3.42
C SER A 146 17.32 1.26 -2.62
N PRO A 147 18.16 2.09 -3.28
CA PRO A 147 19.27 2.77 -2.60
C PRO A 147 18.86 3.96 -1.74
N VAL A 148 17.58 4.36 -1.81
CA VAL A 148 17.08 5.53 -1.05
C VAL A 148 16.42 5.16 0.27
N LEU A 149 16.15 3.85 0.49
CA LEU A 149 15.58 3.37 1.74
C LEU A 149 16.69 3.13 2.79
N LEU A 150 16.33 3.36 4.05
CA LEU A 150 17.24 3.07 5.15
C LEU A 150 17.40 1.55 5.33
N PRO A 151 18.62 1.06 5.60
CA PRO A 151 18.90 -0.38 5.65
C PRO A 151 18.16 -1.13 6.76
N GLU A 152 17.76 -0.45 7.84
CA GLU A 152 17.02 -1.04 8.95
C GLU A 152 15.51 -1.16 8.70
N ILE A 153 15.02 -0.70 7.54
CA ILE A 153 13.65 -0.97 7.10
C ILE A 153 13.57 -2.41 6.66
N SER A 154 12.66 -3.18 7.21
CA SER A 154 12.34 -4.51 6.71
C SER A 154 11.17 -4.47 5.73
N VAL A 155 11.13 -5.43 4.81
CA VAL A 155 10.07 -5.51 3.80
C VAL A 155 9.52 -6.93 3.77
N SER A 156 8.21 -7.05 3.77
CA SER A 156 7.49 -8.32 3.63
C SER A 156 6.44 -8.25 2.52
N GLY A 157 5.99 -9.41 2.06
CA GLY A 157 5.01 -9.51 0.98
C GLY A 157 3.87 -10.46 1.30
N HIS A 158 2.64 -10.03 1.05
CA HIS A 158 1.43 -10.74 1.42
C HIS A 158 0.40 -10.74 0.30
N VAL A 159 -0.49 -11.72 0.33
CA VAL A 159 -1.66 -11.80 -0.55
C VAL A 159 -2.92 -11.88 0.28
N TYR A 160 -3.83 -10.94 0.06
CA TYR A 160 -5.18 -10.98 0.60
C TYR A 160 -6.12 -11.69 -0.39
N ASP A 161 -6.77 -12.74 0.06
CA ASP A 161 -7.74 -13.48 -0.74
C ASP A 161 -9.15 -12.95 -0.50
N LEU A 162 -9.77 -12.42 -1.55
CA LEU A 162 -11.11 -11.83 -1.48
C LEU A 162 -12.23 -12.84 -1.22
N GLN A 163 -12.01 -14.15 -1.44
CA GLN A 163 -13.02 -15.16 -1.22
C GLN A 163 -13.00 -15.67 0.22
N THR A 164 -11.82 -15.86 0.77
CA THR A 164 -11.66 -16.40 2.13
C THR A 164 -11.52 -15.30 3.20
N GLY A 165 -11.15 -14.08 2.80
CA GLY A 165 -10.83 -12.99 3.72
C GLY A 165 -9.49 -13.16 4.44
N LEU A 166 -8.66 -14.12 4.04
CA LEU A 166 -7.39 -14.40 4.68
C LEU A 166 -6.22 -13.66 4.00
N VAL A 167 -5.26 -13.23 4.81
CA VAL A 167 -3.96 -12.73 4.36
C VAL A 167 -2.94 -13.84 4.54
N THR A 168 -2.20 -14.16 3.47
CA THR A 168 -1.13 -15.17 3.47
C THR A 168 0.20 -14.50 3.20
N THR A 169 1.22 -14.77 4.00
CA THR A 169 2.59 -14.32 3.75
C THR A 169 3.21 -15.09 2.59
N VAL A 170 3.77 -14.37 1.64
CA VAL A 170 4.43 -14.90 0.43
C VAL A 170 5.93 -14.64 0.46
N VAL A 171 6.34 -13.53 1.10
CA VAL A 171 7.73 -13.17 1.36
C VAL A 171 7.83 -12.79 2.83
N GLU A 172 8.64 -13.55 3.57
CA GLU A 172 8.93 -13.23 4.96
C GLU A 172 9.70 -11.91 5.08
N PRO A 173 9.58 -11.20 6.22
CA PRO A 173 10.31 -9.95 6.42
C PRO A 173 11.82 -10.12 6.25
N SER A 174 12.44 -9.24 5.47
CA SER A 174 13.90 -9.13 5.35
C SER A 174 14.31 -7.66 5.29
N GLU A 175 15.49 -7.35 5.80
CA GLU A 175 16.01 -5.98 5.81
C GLU A 175 16.46 -5.56 4.40
N VAL A 176 16.36 -4.25 4.14
CA VAL A 176 16.90 -3.64 2.92
C VAL A 176 18.42 -3.82 2.91
N TRP A 177 18.95 -4.36 1.82
CA TRP A 177 20.38 -4.68 1.62
C TRP A 177 20.97 -5.82 2.51
N ALA A 178 20.10 -6.70 3.07
CA ALA A 178 20.54 -7.90 3.79
C ALA A 178 21.12 -8.97 2.84
#